data_3e4d33d6621fb5039b3d4a39e57dd646
#
_entry.id   3e4d33d6621fb5039b3d4a39e57dd646
#
_cell.length_a   1.000
_cell.length_b   1.000
_cell.length_c   1.000
_cell.angle_alpha   90.00
_cell.angle_beta   90.00
_cell.angle_gamma   90.00
#
_symmetry.space_group_name_H-M   'P 1'
#
loop_
_entity.id
_entity.type
_entity.pdbx_description
1 polymer ?
#
loop_
_entity_poly.entity_id
_entity_poly.type
_entity_poly.pdbx_seq_one_letter_code
_entity_poly.pdbx_strand_id
1 'polypeptide(L)'
;MDKIILIGYGGHGKSVADTIESTGKYHIVGYTDMIDHQNDYQYLGEDEVLPDLLAQGYSKAFLCVGYLGKGNLRETLANSLKKMGFVFPVIIDKSAVVSASSKIGEGTFIGKRVVINRDAVIGQHCIINTGAIVEHECVVQDYTHVAVGAVLCGQVKVGEAALIGANATVIQCRSIKDRQIVPAGVVIR
;
A
#
# COMPACT_ATOMS: atom_id res chain seq x y z
N MET A 1 1.15 -22.00 -5.34
CA MET A 1 1.32 -20.65 -4.79
C MET A 1 1.60 -19.70 -5.95
N ASP A 2 0.84 -18.64 -6.08
CA ASP A 2 1.04 -17.67 -7.15
C ASP A 2 2.36 -16.91 -6.97
N LYS A 3 3.03 -16.60 -8.08
CA LYS A 3 4.31 -15.89 -8.07
C LYS A 3 4.07 -14.38 -8.12
N ILE A 4 4.88 -13.60 -7.38
CA ILE A 4 4.77 -12.13 -7.33
C ILE A 4 6.16 -11.49 -7.39
N ILE A 5 6.26 -10.36 -8.09
CA ILE A 5 7.46 -9.53 -8.18
C ILE A 5 7.25 -8.28 -7.31
N LEU A 6 8.26 -7.88 -6.55
CA LEU A 6 8.25 -6.65 -5.79
C LEU A 6 8.91 -5.53 -6.60
N ILE A 7 8.23 -4.39 -6.72
CA ILE A 7 8.75 -3.21 -7.43
C ILE A 7 9.27 -2.22 -6.39
N GLY A 8 10.59 -2.16 -6.25
CA GLY A 8 11.31 -1.50 -5.16
C GLY A 8 11.49 -2.40 -3.94
N TYR A 9 12.61 -2.24 -3.21
CA TYR A 9 12.90 -3.05 -2.02
C TYR A 9 13.49 -2.21 -0.86
N GLY A 10 13.05 -0.97 -0.69
CA GLY A 10 13.35 -0.14 0.47
C GLY A 10 12.65 -0.62 1.75
N GLY A 11 12.61 0.24 2.78
CA GLY A 11 12.01 -0.11 4.08
C GLY A 11 10.55 -0.58 4.00
N HIS A 12 9.74 0.02 3.12
CA HIS A 12 8.36 -0.43 2.87
C HIS A 12 8.34 -1.82 2.23
N GLY A 13 9.23 -2.07 1.28
CA GLY A 13 9.35 -3.37 0.61
C GLY A 13 9.63 -4.52 1.59
N LYS A 14 10.48 -4.28 2.58
CA LYS A 14 10.74 -5.26 3.65
C LYS A 14 9.48 -5.62 4.43
N SER A 15 8.64 -4.63 4.76
CA SER A 15 7.37 -4.86 5.46
C SER A 15 6.35 -5.61 4.60
N VAL A 16 6.31 -5.31 3.30
CA VAL A 16 5.45 -6.02 2.34
C VAL A 16 5.90 -7.47 2.20
N ALA A 17 7.20 -7.72 2.01
CA ALA A 17 7.77 -9.05 1.86
C ALA A 17 7.45 -9.93 3.08
N ASP A 18 7.70 -9.44 4.29
CA ASP A 18 7.40 -10.12 5.53
C ASP A 18 5.89 -10.46 5.68
N THR A 19 5.01 -9.54 5.26
CA THR A 19 3.56 -9.82 5.22
C THR A 19 3.21 -10.91 4.19
N ILE A 20 3.78 -10.86 2.99
CA ILE A 20 3.55 -11.89 1.95
C ILE A 20 3.97 -13.26 2.46
N GLU A 21 5.16 -13.38 3.04
CA GLU A 21 5.66 -14.62 3.61
C GLU A 21 4.77 -15.14 4.74
N SER A 22 4.38 -14.25 5.65
CA SER A 22 3.56 -14.63 6.80
C SER A 22 2.20 -15.20 6.40
N THR A 23 1.64 -14.75 5.27
CA THR A 23 0.35 -15.23 4.77
C THR A 23 0.46 -16.49 3.91
N GLY A 24 1.62 -16.73 3.30
CA GLY A 24 1.87 -17.87 2.41
C GLY A 24 1.01 -17.89 1.14
N LYS A 25 0.41 -16.75 0.75
CA LYS A 25 -0.46 -16.67 -0.44
C LYS A 25 0.34 -16.58 -1.74
N TYR A 26 1.49 -15.93 -1.69
CA TYR A 26 2.35 -15.70 -2.86
C TYR A 26 3.77 -16.15 -2.59
N HIS A 27 4.45 -16.57 -3.65
CA HIS A 27 5.90 -16.80 -3.65
C HIS A 27 6.58 -15.58 -4.27
N ILE A 28 7.45 -14.92 -3.52
CA ILE A 28 8.23 -13.77 -4.01
C ILE A 28 9.31 -14.31 -4.94
N VAL A 29 9.24 -13.95 -6.23
CA VAL A 29 10.24 -14.33 -7.24
C VAL A 29 11.52 -13.55 -7.04
N GLY A 30 11.39 -12.27 -6.68
CA GLY A 30 12.48 -11.33 -6.49
C GLY A 30 11.94 -9.90 -6.52
N TYR A 31 12.86 -8.96 -6.66
CA TYR A 31 12.50 -7.53 -6.71
C TYR A 31 13.26 -6.80 -7.82
N THR A 32 12.65 -5.73 -8.35
CA THR A 32 13.35 -4.72 -9.14
C THR A 32 13.64 -3.49 -8.28
N ASP A 33 14.78 -2.87 -8.47
CA ASP A 33 15.15 -1.60 -7.84
C ASP A 33 16.31 -0.96 -8.63
N MET A 34 16.63 0.30 -8.36
CA MET A 34 17.82 0.97 -8.94
C MET A 34 19.14 0.38 -8.43
N ILE A 35 19.13 -0.36 -7.32
CA ILE A 35 20.31 -0.99 -6.73
C ILE A 35 19.99 -2.38 -6.19
N ASP A 36 21.00 -3.24 -6.17
CA ASP A 36 20.93 -4.52 -5.45
C ASP A 36 21.12 -4.28 -3.94
N HIS A 37 20.09 -4.63 -3.16
CA HIS A 37 20.09 -4.51 -1.70
C HIS A 37 20.81 -5.64 -0.97
N GLN A 38 21.36 -6.63 -1.69
CA GLN A 38 22.10 -7.77 -1.15
C GLN A 38 21.37 -8.45 0.03
N ASN A 39 20.15 -8.90 -0.22
CA ASN A 39 19.28 -9.53 0.75
C ASN A 39 18.88 -10.96 0.33
N ASP A 40 17.96 -11.60 1.06
CA ASP A 40 17.54 -12.99 0.82
C ASP A 40 16.70 -13.18 -0.46
N TYR A 41 16.24 -12.10 -1.11
CA TYR A 41 15.47 -12.16 -2.35
C TYR A 41 16.35 -11.88 -3.56
N GLN A 42 16.03 -12.53 -4.67
CA GLN A 42 16.75 -12.33 -5.92
C GLN A 42 16.55 -10.89 -6.43
N TYR A 43 17.65 -10.19 -6.66
CA TYR A 43 17.65 -8.97 -7.44
C TYR A 43 17.45 -9.31 -8.91
N LEU A 44 16.38 -8.80 -9.53
CA LEU A 44 16.03 -9.10 -10.91
C LEU A 44 16.59 -8.08 -11.92
N GLY A 45 17.05 -6.94 -11.43
CA GLY A 45 17.51 -5.80 -12.23
C GLY A 45 16.68 -4.55 -11.98
N GLU A 46 16.88 -3.55 -12.83
CA GLU A 46 16.04 -2.34 -12.87
C GLU A 46 14.72 -2.62 -13.62
N ASP A 47 13.81 -1.65 -13.69
CA ASP A 47 12.45 -1.85 -14.21
C ASP A 47 12.40 -2.20 -15.72
N GLU A 48 13.51 -2.03 -16.46
CA GLU A 48 13.65 -2.43 -17.86
C GLU A 48 13.48 -3.93 -18.10
N VAL A 49 13.69 -4.76 -17.08
CA VAL A 49 13.51 -6.22 -17.19
C VAL A 49 12.04 -6.67 -17.11
N LEU A 50 11.13 -5.78 -16.71
CA LEU A 50 9.73 -6.11 -16.44
C LEU A 50 8.97 -6.67 -17.66
N PRO A 51 9.16 -6.17 -18.90
CA PRO A 51 8.53 -6.78 -20.07
C PRO A 51 8.94 -8.24 -20.29
N ASP A 52 10.21 -8.57 -20.06
CA ASP A 52 10.72 -9.93 -20.22
C ASP A 52 10.18 -10.84 -19.12
N LEU A 53 10.08 -10.35 -17.90
CA LEU A 53 9.48 -11.10 -16.79
C LEU A 53 8.00 -11.38 -17.03
N LEU A 54 7.27 -10.41 -17.58
CA LEU A 54 5.87 -10.60 -17.96
C LEU A 54 5.75 -11.66 -19.08
N ALA A 55 6.62 -11.63 -20.09
CA ALA A 55 6.66 -12.62 -21.16
C ALA A 55 6.97 -14.04 -20.64
N GLN A 56 7.72 -14.16 -19.53
CA GLN A 56 7.97 -15.42 -18.83
C GLN A 56 6.77 -15.89 -17.97
N GLY A 57 5.68 -15.12 -17.91
CA GLY A 57 4.45 -15.46 -17.20
C GLY A 57 4.35 -14.88 -15.77
N TYR A 58 5.27 -14.02 -15.35
CA TYR A 58 5.19 -13.34 -14.06
C TYR A 58 4.29 -12.10 -14.17
N SER A 59 2.99 -12.29 -14.03
CA SER A 59 1.99 -11.23 -14.23
C SER A 59 1.55 -10.48 -12.97
N LYS A 60 1.95 -10.94 -11.76
CA LYS A 60 1.61 -10.27 -10.52
C LYS A 60 2.78 -9.45 -10.01
N ALA A 61 2.52 -8.17 -9.70
CA ALA A 61 3.51 -7.27 -9.13
C ALA A 61 2.93 -6.54 -7.91
N PHE A 62 3.80 -6.05 -7.04
CA PHE A 62 3.41 -5.18 -5.93
C PHE A 62 4.35 -3.99 -5.80
N LEU A 63 3.78 -2.77 -5.69
CA LEU A 63 4.56 -1.54 -5.53
C LEU A 63 5.06 -1.41 -4.10
N CYS A 64 6.36 -1.63 -3.92
CA CYS A 64 7.06 -1.54 -2.65
C CYS A 64 7.76 -0.19 -2.43
N VAL A 65 7.57 0.77 -3.33
CA VAL A 65 8.01 2.15 -3.17
C VAL A 65 7.13 2.84 -2.14
N GLY A 66 7.72 3.38 -1.09
CA GLY A 66 7.01 4.13 -0.05
C GLY A 66 6.47 5.46 -0.56
N TYR A 67 5.60 6.10 0.24
CA TYR A 67 5.06 7.42 -0.07
C TYR A 67 5.15 8.34 1.15
N LEU A 68 5.78 9.49 0.99
CA LEU A 68 6.00 10.48 2.05
C LEU A 68 5.31 11.83 1.75
N GLY A 69 4.20 11.78 1.03
CA GLY A 69 3.38 12.96 0.73
C GLY A 69 3.90 13.84 -0.41
N LYS A 70 4.92 13.41 -1.16
CA LYS A 70 5.50 14.19 -2.27
C LYS A 70 5.74 13.33 -3.49
N GLY A 71 5.62 13.97 -4.66
CA GLY A 71 5.83 13.32 -5.96
C GLY A 71 4.66 12.44 -6.39
N ASN A 72 4.80 11.85 -7.58
CA ASN A 72 3.81 10.98 -8.22
C ASN A 72 4.41 9.64 -8.69
N LEU A 73 5.57 9.27 -8.15
CA LEU A 73 6.30 8.07 -8.59
C LEU A 73 5.43 6.81 -8.52
N ARG A 74 4.69 6.61 -7.42
CA ARG A 74 3.81 5.45 -7.25
C ARG A 74 2.71 5.42 -8.33
N GLU A 75 2.08 6.57 -8.61
CA GLU A 75 1.05 6.71 -9.63
C GLU A 75 1.62 6.39 -11.02
N THR A 76 2.80 6.95 -11.33
CA THR A 76 3.49 6.73 -12.60
C THR A 76 3.84 5.26 -12.80
N LEU A 77 4.44 4.62 -11.80
CA LEU A 77 4.79 3.20 -11.84
C LEU A 77 3.56 2.31 -11.96
N ALA A 78 2.52 2.53 -11.14
CA ALA A 78 1.28 1.76 -11.20
C ALA A 78 0.65 1.81 -12.60
N ASN A 79 0.55 3.02 -13.17
CA ASN A 79 -0.03 3.22 -14.50
C ASN A 79 0.81 2.57 -15.60
N SER A 80 2.14 2.66 -15.52
CA SER A 80 3.04 2.03 -16.48
C SER A 80 2.91 0.51 -16.46
N LEU A 81 3.00 -0.07 -15.28
CA LEU A 81 2.90 -1.52 -15.08
C LEU A 81 1.53 -2.08 -15.47
N LYS A 82 0.45 -1.35 -15.15
CA LYS A 82 -0.90 -1.72 -15.55
C LYS A 82 -1.06 -1.74 -17.07
N LYS A 83 -0.48 -0.76 -17.77
CA LYS A 83 -0.46 -0.72 -19.24
C LYS A 83 0.34 -1.87 -19.84
N MET A 84 1.39 -2.34 -19.18
CA MET A 84 2.14 -3.52 -19.59
C MET A 84 1.35 -4.82 -19.39
N GLY A 85 0.34 -4.84 -18.52
CA GLY A 85 -0.48 -6.02 -18.24
C GLY A 85 -0.26 -6.66 -16.86
N PHE A 86 0.49 -6.01 -15.99
CA PHE A 86 0.62 -6.48 -14.60
C PHE A 86 -0.68 -6.32 -13.81
N VAL A 87 -0.89 -7.25 -12.89
CA VAL A 87 -2.02 -7.29 -11.94
C VAL A 87 -1.49 -7.05 -10.53
N PHE A 88 -2.20 -6.23 -9.77
CA PHE A 88 -1.80 -5.83 -8.43
C PHE A 88 -2.73 -6.45 -7.37
N PRO A 89 -2.33 -7.52 -6.69
CA PRO A 89 -3.13 -8.07 -5.62
C PRO A 89 -3.20 -7.11 -4.43
N VAL A 90 -4.24 -7.23 -3.61
CA VAL A 90 -4.28 -6.63 -2.27
C VAL A 90 -3.44 -7.49 -1.33
N ILE A 91 -2.53 -6.87 -0.60
CA ILE A 91 -1.69 -7.56 0.40
C ILE A 91 -2.19 -7.16 1.80
N ILE A 92 -2.67 -8.14 2.56
CA ILE A 92 -3.25 -7.94 3.90
C ILE A 92 -2.48 -8.81 4.88
N ASP A 93 -1.94 -8.19 5.93
CA ASP A 93 -1.27 -8.91 7.01
C ASP A 93 -2.27 -9.77 7.80
N LYS A 94 -1.84 -10.96 8.22
CA LYS A 94 -2.70 -11.89 8.97
C LYS A 94 -3.17 -11.37 10.32
N SER A 95 -2.47 -10.37 10.87
CA SER A 95 -2.84 -9.73 12.15
C SER A 95 -3.77 -8.53 11.97
N ALA A 96 -4.08 -8.14 10.72
CA ALA A 96 -5.05 -7.08 10.45
C ALA A 96 -6.48 -7.58 10.70
N VAL A 97 -7.31 -6.70 11.25
CA VAL A 97 -8.75 -6.94 11.45
C VAL A 97 -9.51 -6.12 10.41
N VAL A 98 -10.08 -6.81 9.42
CA VAL A 98 -10.74 -6.16 8.29
C VAL A 98 -12.21 -6.59 8.25
N SER A 99 -13.13 -5.63 8.30
CA SER A 99 -14.57 -5.91 8.21
C SER A 99 -14.93 -6.50 6.85
N ALA A 100 -15.78 -7.51 6.83
CA ALA A 100 -16.24 -8.16 5.61
C ALA A 100 -17.03 -7.23 4.68
N SER A 101 -17.61 -6.14 5.19
CA SER A 101 -18.34 -5.15 4.38
C SER A 101 -17.45 -4.05 3.82
N SER A 102 -16.16 -3.97 4.24
CA SER A 102 -15.23 -2.99 3.69
C SER A 102 -14.82 -3.34 2.25
N LYS A 103 -14.44 -2.32 1.48
CA LYS A 103 -13.94 -2.47 0.11
C LYS A 103 -12.49 -1.99 0.05
N ILE A 104 -11.62 -2.77 -0.56
CA ILE A 104 -10.20 -2.45 -0.68
C ILE A 104 -9.79 -2.58 -2.14
N GLY A 105 -9.24 -1.51 -2.70
CA GLY A 105 -8.77 -1.45 -4.10
C GLY A 105 -7.48 -2.23 -4.33
N GLU A 106 -7.25 -2.57 -5.59
CA GLU A 106 -6.07 -3.32 -6.05
C GLU A 106 -4.76 -2.63 -5.63
N GLY A 107 -3.69 -3.39 -5.44
CA GLY A 107 -2.36 -2.87 -5.11
C GLY A 107 -2.25 -2.22 -3.72
N THR A 108 -3.29 -2.29 -2.90
CA THR A 108 -3.30 -1.71 -1.56
C THR A 108 -2.64 -2.64 -0.55
N PHE A 109 -1.80 -2.07 0.31
CA PHE A 109 -1.16 -2.72 1.44
C PHE A 109 -1.91 -2.45 2.74
N ILE A 110 -2.27 -3.50 3.45
CA ILE A 110 -2.83 -3.46 4.81
C ILE A 110 -1.82 -4.10 5.75
N GLY A 111 -1.16 -3.26 6.53
CA GLY A 111 -0.05 -3.65 7.40
C GLY A 111 -0.46 -4.35 8.68
N LYS A 112 0.54 -4.69 9.49
CA LYS A 112 0.35 -5.41 10.75
C LYS A 112 -0.55 -4.65 11.71
N ARG A 113 -1.49 -5.36 12.36
CA ARG A 113 -2.41 -4.85 13.38
C ARG A 113 -3.25 -3.64 12.93
N VAL A 114 -3.46 -3.49 11.62
CA VAL A 114 -4.41 -2.51 11.08
C VAL A 114 -5.84 -2.95 11.43
N VAL A 115 -6.69 -1.98 11.75
CA VAL A 115 -8.12 -2.19 11.90
C VAL A 115 -8.86 -1.41 10.81
N ILE A 116 -9.66 -2.10 10.00
CA ILE A 116 -10.56 -1.48 9.02
C ILE A 116 -11.98 -1.87 9.39
N ASN A 117 -12.76 -0.88 9.74
CA ASN A 117 -14.09 -1.09 10.29
C ASN A 117 -15.17 -1.11 9.18
N ARG A 118 -16.43 -1.29 9.62
CA ARG A 118 -17.59 -1.53 8.77
C ARG A 118 -17.77 -0.45 7.71
N ASP A 119 -18.06 -0.88 6.47
CA ASP A 119 -18.41 -0.05 5.31
C ASP A 119 -17.32 0.98 4.91
N ALA A 120 -16.10 0.83 5.43
CA ALA A 120 -14.96 1.61 4.98
C ALA A 120 -14.61 1.26 3.52
N VAL A 121 -14.28 2.29 2.73
CA VAL A 121 -13.85 2.16 1.33
C VAL A 121 -12.44 2.67 1.20
N ILE A 122 -11.52 1.81 0.79
CA ILE A 122 -10.10 2.12 0.56
C ILE A 122 -9.82 1.96 -0.93
N GLY A 123 -9.26 2.98 -1.53
CA GLY A 123 -8.90 3.03 -2.95
C GLY A 123 -7.75 2.10 -3.33
N GLN A 124 -7.27 2.29 -4.55
CA GLN A 124 -6.18 1.51 -5.14
C GLN A 124 -4.82 2.03 -4.66
N HIS A 125 -3.82 1.12 -4.62
CA HIS A 125 -2.43 1.45 -4.32
C HIS A 125 -2.22 2.26 -3.02
N CYS A 126 -3.14 2.16 -2.06
CA CYS A 126 -3.00 2.78 -0.74
C CYS A 126 -2.00 2.03 0.13
N ILE A 127 -1.45 2.73 1.11
CA ILE A 127 -0.66 2.15 2.20
C ILE A 127 -1.40 2.43 3.50
N ILE A 128 -2.02 1.41 4.08
CA ILE A 128 -2.58 1.47 5.44
C ILE A 128 -1.57 0.77 6.34
N ASN A 129 -0.78 1.58 7.02
CA ASN A 129 0.45 1.10 7.66
C ASN A 129 0.19 0.52 9.06
N THR A 130 1.22 -0.07 9.65
CA THR A 130 1.18 -0.78 10.93
C THR A 130 0.38 -0.05 11.99
N GLY A 131 -0.62 -0.72 12.57
CA GLY A 131 -1.43 -0.22 13.68
C GLY A 131 -2.36 0.94 13.35
N ALA A 132 -2.50 1.32 12.08
CA ALA A 132 -3.47 2.34 11.67
C ALA A 132 -4.90 1.84 11.88
N ILE A 133 -5.79 2.77 12.22
CA ILE A 133 -7.22 2.50 12.44
C ILE A 133 -8.02 3.32 11.44
N VAL A 134 -8.86 2.65 10.67
CA VAL A 134 -9.81 3.24 9.75
C VAL A 134 -11.21 2.85 10.22
N GLU A 135 -11.91 3.78 10.83
CA GLU A 135 -13.23 3.56 11.40
C GLU A 135 -14.33 3.46 10.33
N HIS A 136 -15.56 3.15 10.80
CA HIS A 136 -16.72 2.89 9.96
C HIS A 136 -17.01 4.01 8.96
N GLU A 137 -17.44 3.64 7.74
CA GLU A 137 -17.86 4.54 6.68
C GLU A 137 -16.79 5.56 6.24
N CYS A 138 -15.51 5.33 6.59
CA CYS A 138 -14.42 6.13 6.07
C CYS A 138 -14.23 5.88 4.57
N VAL A 139 -13.86 6.93 3.84
CA VAL A 139 -13.47 6.84 2.43
C VAL A 139 -12.03 7.34 2.28
N VAL A 140 -11.15 6.46 1.84
CA VAL A 140 -9.73 6.77 1.56
C VAL A 140 -9.51 6.60 0.07
N GLN A 141 -9.20 7.70 -0.63
CA GLN A 141 -8.98 7.69 -2.07
C GLN A 141 -7.63 7.07 -2.44
N ASP A 142 -7.43 6.84 -3.75
CA ASP A 142 -6.28 6.15 -4.32
C ASP A 142 -4.93 6.75 -3.88
N TYR A 143 -3.88 5.93 -3.85
CA TYR A 143 -2.49 6.30 -3.55
C TYR A 143 -2.24 6.95 -2.18
N THR A 144 -3.24 6.98 -1.30
CA THR A 144 -3.14 7.58 0.03
C THR A 144 -2.32 6.72 0.97
N HIS A 145 -1.51 7.37 1.80
CA HIS A 145 -0.77 6.71 2.88
C HIS A 145 -1.33 7.12 4.26
N VAL A 146 -1.95 6.19 4.94
CA VAL A 146 -2.31 6.29 6.36
C VAL A 146 -1.15 5.66 7.14
N ALA A 147 -0.30 6.49 7.75
CA ALA A 147 0.97 6.07 8.34
C ALA A 147 0.77 5.33 9.68
N VAL A 148 1.88 4.87 10.23
CA VAL A 148 1.93 4.04 11.44
C VAL A 148 1.11 4.65 12.59
N GLY A 149 0.15 3.89 13.14
CA GLY A 149 -0.67 4.28 14.30
C GLY A 149 -1.63 5.44 14.06
N ALA A 150 -1.81 5.92 12.82
CA ALA A 150 -2.76 6.99 12.52
C ALA A 150 -4.20 6.51 12.67
N VAL A 151 -5.10 7.40 13.09
CA VAL A 151 -6.51 7.09 13.36
C VAL A 151 -7.42 7.98 12.51
N LEU A 152 -8.26 7.36 11.70
CA LEU A 152 -9.37 7.99 11.01
C LEU A 152 -10.65 7.62 11.76
N CYS A 153 -11.27 8.59 12.45
CA CYS A 153 -12.55 8.37 13.11
C CYS A 153 -13.69 8.22 12.09
N GLY A 154 -14.86 7.82 12.54
CA GLY A 154 -15.98 7.49 11.63
C GLY A 154 -16.33 8.57 10.61
N GLN A 155 -16.64 8.13 9.38
CA GLN A 155 -17.07 8.97 8.25
C GLN A 155 -16.04 10.00 7.76
N VAL A 156 -14.75 9.79 8.07
CA VAL A 156 -13.66 10.63 7.53
C VAL A 156 -13.50 10.36 6.04
N LYS A 157 -13.30 11.44 5.26
CA LYS A 157 -12.98 11.37 3.83
C LYS A 157 -11.57 11.85 3.60
N VAL A 158 -10.72 11.00 3.03
CA VAL A 158 -9.32 11.33 2.70
C VAL A 158 -9.17 11.34 1.19
N GLY A 159 -8.69 12.45 0.66
CA GLY A 159 -8.47 12.66 -0.76
C GLY A 159 -7.32 11.83 -1.32
N GLU A 160 -7.19 11.84 -2.64
CA GLU A 160 -6.18 11.09 -3.40
C GLU A 160 -4.76 11.53 -3.04
N ALA A 161 -3.84 10.56 -2.98
CA ALA A 161 -2.43 10.80 -2.70
C ALA A 161 -2.18 11.69 -1.47
N ALA A 162 -3.05 11.64 -0.47
CA ALA A 162 -2.84 12.31 0.80
C ALA A 162 -1.89 11.51 1.71
N LEU A 163 -1.26 12.17 2.66
CA LEU A 163 -0.48 11.54 3.72
C LEU A 163 -1.07 11.88 5.08
N ILE A 164 -1.50 10.88 5.81
CA ILE A 164 -1.85 10.99 7.22
C ILE A 164 -0.64 10.54 8.03
N GLY A 165 0.06 11.49 8.65
CA GLY A 165 1.31 11.23 9.38
C GLY A 165 1.14 10.26 10.56
N ALA A 166 2.25 9.69 11.00
CA ALA A 166 2.25 8.70 12.08
C ALA A 166 1.58 9.25 13.36
N ASN A 167 0.71 8.45 13.99
CA ASN A 167 -0.06 8.81 15.18
C ASN A 167 -0.92 10.09 15.03
N ALA A 168 -1.18 10.56 13.82
CA ALA A 168 -2.15 11.62 13.59
C ALA A 168 -3.58 11.09 13.77
N THR A 169 -4.47 11.95 14.27
CA THR A 169 -5.89 11.63 14.45
C THR A 169 -6.75 12.59 13.64
N VAL A 170 -7.61 12.07 12.79
CA VAL A 170 -8.64 12.86 12.11
C VAL A 170 -9.97 12.53 12.77
N ILE A 171 -10.61 13.54 13.42
CA ILE A 171 -11.88 13.31 14.11
C ILE A 171 -13.02 13.07 13.12
N GLN A 172 -14.14 12.55 13.61
CA GLN A 172 -15.28 12.14 12.78
C GLN A 172 -15.78 13.22 11.82
N CYS A 173 -16.28 12.78 10.67
CA CYS A 173 -16.93 13.61 9.64
C CYS A 173 -16.03 14.70 9.03
N ARG A 174 -14.71 14.55 9.11
CA ARG A 174 -13.75 15.50 8.51
C ARG A 174 -13.32 15.05 7.13
N SER A 175 -12.83 16.03 6.36
CA SER A 175 -12.30 15.79 5.02
C SER A 175 -10.85 16.30 4.93
N ILE A 176 -10.00 15.47 4.37
CA ILE A 176 -8.62 15.79 3.99
C ILE A 176 -8.59 15.93 2.47
N LYS A 177 -7.98 16.99 1.96
CA LYS A 177 -7.90 17.25 0.53
C LYS A 177 -6.92 16.31 -0.17
N ASP A 178 -7.05 16.23 -1.50
CA ASP A 178 -6.06 15.54 -2.33
C ASP A 178 -4.65 16.09 -2.07
N ARG A 179 -3.66 15.20 -2.01
CA ARG A 179 -2.25 15.52 -1.78
C ARG A 179 -1.95 16.31 -0.49
N GLN A 180 -2.92 16.41 0.40
CA GLN A 180 -2.71 17.08 1.69
C GLN A 180 -1.84 16.21 2.60
N ILE A 181 -0.87 16.85 3.25
CA ILE A 181 -0.05 16.23 4.29
C ILE A 181 -0.59 16.66 5.65
N VAL A 182 -1.03 15.68 6.43
CA VAL A 182 -1.33 15.84 7.86
C VAL A 182 -0.06 15.43 8.61
N PRO A 183 0.59 16.35 9.35
CA PRO A 183 1.82 16.01 10.06
C PRO A 183 1.61 14.94 11.14
N ALA A 184 2.70 14.24 11.51
CA ALA A 184 2.67 13.23 12.57
C ALA A 184 2.21 13.83 13.91
N GLY A 185 1.41 13.07 14.67
CA GLY A 185 0.92 13.42 16.00
C GLY A 185 -0.13 14.55 16.03
N VAL A 186 -0.55 15.07 14.87
CA VAL A 186 -1.53 16.18 14.81
C VAL A 186 -2.96 15.64 14.94
N VAL A 187 -3.82 16.41 15.60
CA VAL A 187 -5.27 16.17 15.64
C VAL A 187 -5.98 17.17 14.73
N ILE A 188 -6.62 16.67 13.68
CA ILE A 188 -7.50 17.43 12.79
C ILE A 188 -8.91 17.44 13.39
N ARG A 189 -9.39 18.65 13.73
CA ARG A 189 -10.70 18.90 14.35
C ARG A 189 -11.68 19.56 13.43
#